data_b89392aab62f9d62d52c95ade18ca0ac
#
_entry.id   b89392aab62f9d62d52c95ade18ca0ac
#
_cell.length_a   1.000
_cell.length_b   1.000
_cell.length_c   1.000
_cell.angle_alpha   90.00
_cell.angle_beta   90.00
_cell.angle_gamma   90.00
#
_symmetry.space_group_name_H-M   'P 1'
#
loop_
_entity.id
_entity.type
_entity.pdbx_description
1 polymer ?
#
loop_
_entity_poly.entity_id
_entity_poly.type
_entity_poly.pdbx_seq_one_letter_code
_entity_poly.pdbx_strand_id
1 'polypeptide(L)'
;MLLEGTITLGLTLFVLVHILGPVSGCHLNPAITIPVFMSGKMKQEDTIAYIIAQIVGATLGFILFKELKPETGASDIDVLIVALVGTTFFVASLLTSQDPGSIGATLFVVTITAFGDVNPGVSLGNMLALEIDGNANWAFYGIIGSLVGCGLGYAVKENVIDN
;
A
#
# COMPACT_ATOMS: atom_id res chain seq x y z
N MET A 1 8.10 17.93 -8.32
CA MET A 1 7.31 17.63 -7.09
C MET A 1 6.74 16.22 -7.08
N LEU A 2 5.87 15.78 -8.02
CA LEU A 2 5.35 14.40 -8.05
C LEU A 2 6.46 13.35 -8.24
N LEU A 3 7.35 13.55 -9.21
CA LEU A 3 8.44 12.61 -9.51
C LEU A 3 9.41 12.45 -8.32
N GLU A 4 9.76 13.53 -7.65
CA GLU A 4 10.66 13.51 -6.48
C GLU A 4 10.04 12.72 -5.32
N GLY A 5 8.77 12.97 -5.00
CA GLY A 5 8.06 12.23 -3.95
C GLY A 5 7.95 10.73 -4.25
N THR A 6 7.68 10.37 -5.49
CA THR A 6 7.54 8.97 -5.92
C THR A 6 8.87 8.23 -5.90
N ILE A 7 9.97 8.87 -6.34
CA ILE A 7 11.32 8.30 -6.24
C ILE A 7 11.68 8.09 -4.77
N THR A 8 11.44 9.09 -3.93
CA THR A 8 11.73 9.00 -2.49
C THR A 8 10.97 7.84 -1.85
N LEU A 9 9.69 7.68 -2.17
CA LEU A 9 8.86 6.58 -1.63
C LEU A 9 9.41 5.21 -2.05
N GLY A 10 9.73 5.01 -3.33
CA GLY A 10 10.29 3.77 -3.84
C GLY A 10 11.66 3.44 -3.23
N LEU A 11 12.55 4.44 -3.12
CA LEU A 11 13.86 4.27 -2.48
C LEU A 11 13.74 4.00 -0.97
N THR A 12 12.81 4.68 -0.29
CA THR A 12 12.54 4.44 1.14
C THR A 12 12.08 3.00 1.35
N LEU A 13 11.14 2.52 0.54
CA LEU A 13 10.68 1.13 0.63
C LEU A 13 11.82 0.15 0.34
N PHE A 14 12.62 0.40 -0.70
CA PHE A 14 13.81 -0.42 -1.00
C PHE A 14 14.73 -0.57 0.22
N VAL A 15 15.07 0.54 0.88
CA VAL A 15 15.94 0.54 2.08
C VAL A 15 15.26 -0.17 3.25
N LEU A 16 13.97 0.10 3.50
CA LEU A 16 13.24 -0.54 4.59
C LEU A 16 13.10 -2.05 4.39
N VAL A 17 12.80 -2.51 3.17
CA VAL A 17 12.74 -3.95 2.87
C VAL A 17 14.12 -4.62 3.04
N HIS A 18 15.20 -3.93 2.67
CA HIS A 18 16.54 -4.45 2.86
C HIS A 18 16.92 -4.62 4.35
N ILE A 19 16.54 -3.66 5.19
CA ILE A 19 16.88 -3.66 6.64
C ILE A 19 15.91 -4.52 7.45
N LEU A 20 14.60 -4.34 7.24
CA LEU A 20 13.54 -4.94 8.06
C LEU A 20 12.99 -6.25 7.48
N GLY A 21 13.20 -6.50 6.18
CA GLY A 21 12.72 -7.71 5.52
C GLY A 21 13.13 -8.99 6.24
N PRO A 22 14.42 -9.19 6.57
CA PRO A 22 14.89 -10.37 7.31
C PRO A 22 14.33 -10.49 8.74
N VAL A 23 13.85 -9.39 9.33
CA VAL A 23 13.34 -9.35 10.71
C VAL A 23 11.84 -9.59 10.76
N SER A 24 11.07 -8.92 9.87
CA SER A 24 9.61 -8.88 9.94
C SER A 24 8.90 -9.13 8.60
N GLY A 25 9.64 -9.39 7.52
CA GLY A 25 9.08 -9.40 6.17
C GLY A 25 8.80 -8.00 5.61
N CYS A 26 8.88 -6.95 6.44
CA CYS A 26 8.70 -5.53 6.06
C CYS A 26 7.44 -5.28 5.23
N HIS A 27 6.30 -5.84 5.63
CA HIS A 27 5.06 -5.70 4.86
C HIS A 27 4.62 -4.24 4.72
N LEU A 28 4.60 -3.46 5.81
CA LEU A 28 4.25 -2.02 5.88
C LEU A 28 2.89 -1.67 5.26
N ASN A 29 2.12 -2.66 4.82
CA ASN A 29 0.92 -2.49 4.01
C ASN A 29 -0.06 -3.65 4.25
N PRO A 30 -1.32 -3.42 4.64
CA PRO A 30 -2.33 -4.48 4.75
C PRO A 30 -2.57 -5.24 3.44
N ALA A 31 -2.46 -4.59 2.27
CA ALA A 31 -2.57 -5.25 0.96
C ALA A 31 -1.44 -6.26 0.67
N ILE A 32 -0.36 -6.23 1.45
CA ILE A 32 0.69 -7.24 1.44
C ILE A 32 0.45 -8.29 2.54
N THR A 33 0.08 -7.84 3.73
CA THR A 33 -0.13 -8.73 4.88
C THR A 33 -1.25 -9.74 4.63
N ILE A 34 -2.36 -9.31 4.03
CA ILE A 34 -3.53 -10.16 3.75
C ILE A 34 -3.19 -11.33 2.79
N PRO A 35 -2.56 -11.11 1.62
CA PRO A 35 -2.17 -12.22 0.74
C PRO A 35 -1.16 -13.18 1.37
N VAL A 36 -0.23 -12.69 2.18
CA VAL A 36 0.72 -13.54 2.91
C VAL A 36 -0.02 -14.46 3.89
N PHE A 37 -1.02 -13.94 4.58
CA PHE A 37 -1.93 -14.76 5.40
C PHE A 37 -2.73 -15.75 4.56
N MET A 38 -3.35 -15.32 3.47
CA MET A 38 -4.14 -16.18 2.57
C MET A 38 -3.31 -17.33 1.99
N SER A 39 -2.02 -17.12 1.75
CA SER A 39 -1.08 -18.16 1.30
C SER A 39 -0.59 -19.10 2.41
N GLY A 40 -1.11 -18.98 3.63
CA GLY A 40 -0.74 -19.83 4.77
C GLY A 40 0.64 -19.55 5.36
N LYS A 41 1.30 -18.45 4.96
CA LYS A 41 2.67 -18.10 5.41
C LYS A 41 2.69 -17.28 6.70
N MET A 42 1.54 -16.90 7.24
CA MET A 42 1.40 -16.07 8.43
C MET A 42 0.21 -16.52 9.28
N LYS A 43 0.33 -16.46 10.60
CA LYS A 43 -0.77 -16.78 11.52
C LYS A 43 -1.75 -15.61 11.62
N GLN A 44 -3.00 -15.91 12.01
CA GLN A 44 -4.05 -14.91 12.15
C GLN A 44 -3.69 -13.84 13.20
N GLU A 45 -3.13 -14.24 14.34
CA GLU A 45 -2.75 -13.32 15.43
C GLU A 45 -1.69 -12.33 14.96
N ASP A 46 -0.67 -12.81 14.24
CA ASP A 46 0.38 -11.96 13.67
C ASP A 46 -0.19 -11.03 12.60
N THR A 47 -1.11 -11.53 11.76
CA THR A 47 -1.78 -10.74 10.72
C THR A 47 -2.52 -9.54 11.34
N ILE A 48 -3.30 -9.78 12.39
CA ILE A 48 -4.04 -8.72 13.11
C ILE A 48 -3.07 -7.70 13.71
N ALA A 49 -2.01 -8.18 14.39
CA ALA A 49 -1.01 -7.31 15.00
C ALA A 49 -0.30 -6.43 13.96
N TYR A 50 0.05 -6.99 12.79
CA TYR A 50 0.66 -6.25 11.68
C TYR A 50 -0.27 -5.16 11.14
N ILE A 51 -1.53 -5.49 10.87
CA ILE A 51 -2.51 -4.53 10.34
C ILE A 51 -2.74 -3.39 11.34
N ILE A 52 -2.88 -3.69 12.62
CA ILE A 52 -3.04 -2.66 13.67
C ILE A 52 -1.80 -1.75 13.70
N ALA A 53 -0.59 -2.32 13.72
CA ALA A 53 0.64 -1.54 13.75
C ALA A 53 0.80 -0.66 12.51
N GLN A 54 0.41 -1.14 11.34
CA GLN A 54 0.44 -0.40 10.07
C GLN A 54 -0.52 0.80 10.10
N ILE A 55 -1.76 0.60 10.57
CA ILE A 55 -2.76 1.67 10.69
C ILE A 55 -2.31 2.73 11.71
N VAL A 56 -1.87 2.30 12.88
CA VAL A 56 -1.38 3.21 13.92
C VAL A 56 -0.17 4.01 13.43
N GLY A 57 0.80 3.34 12.80
CA GLY A 57 2.00 3.98 12.26
C GLY A 57 1.67 5.00 11.16
N ALA A 58 0.75 4.67 10.25
CA ALA A 58 0.29 5.58 9.20
C ALA A 58 -0.43 6.80 9.80
N THR A 59 -1.34 6.58 10.76
CA THR A 59 -2.06 7.67 11.44
C THR A 59 -1.09 8.63 12.14
N LEU A 60 -0.13 8.11 12.90
CA LEU A 60 0.89 8.93 13.55
C LEU A 60 1.77 9.69 12.55
N GLY A 61 2.12 9.04 11.43
CA GLY A 61 2.86 9.67 10.34
C GLY A 61 2.12 10.88 9.78
N PHE A 62 0.82 10.76 9.50
CA PHE A 62 0.00 11.88 9.00
C PHE A 62 -0.21 12.98 10.05
N ILE A 63 -0.38 12.64 11.32
CA ILE A 63 -0.47 13.64 12.40
C ILE A 63 0.82 14.47 12.49
N LEU A 64 1.98 13.82 12.37
CA LEU A 64 3.28 14.50 12.43
C LEU A 64 3.57 15.33 11.18
N PHE A 65 3.10 14.91 10.01
CA PHE A 65 3.43 15.51 8.71
C PHE A 65 2.19 16.05 7.98
N LYS A 66 1.26 16.68 8.72
CA LYS A 66 0.02 17.27 8.18
C LYS A 66 0.21 18.19 6.96
N GLU A 67 1.40 18.82 6.84
CA GLU A 67 1.70 19.74 5.74
C GLU A 67 1.99 19.04 4.40
N LEU A 68 2.12 17.70 4.40
CA LEU A 68 2.43 16.92 3.20
C LEU A 68 1.19 16.38 2.49
N LYS A 69 0.00 17.01 2.69
CA LYS A 69 -1.25 16.61 2.03
C LYS A 69 -1.09 16.63 0.50
N PRO A 70 -1.25 15.50 -0.20
CA PRO A 70 -1.40 15.55 -1.64
C PRO A 70 -2.76 16.20 -1.96
N GLU A 71 -2.76 17.38 -2.55
CA GLU A 71 -3.95 17.92 -3.21
C GLU A 71 -4.17 17.11 -4.50
N THR A 72 -4.91 16.03 -4.40
CA THR A 72 -5.33 15.28 -5.59
C THR A 72 -6.61 15.89 -6.10
N GLY A 73 -6.59 16.56 -7.25
CA GLY A 73 -7.78 16.98 -7.98
C GLY A 73 -8.50 15.80 -8.67
N ALA A 74 -8.22 14.56 -8.26
CA ALA A 74 -8.82 13.35 -8.80
C ALA A 74 -10.26 13.16 -8.26
N SER A 75 -11.17 12.64 -9.10
CA SER A 75 -12.49 12.25 -8.63
C SER A 75 -12.42 10.98 -7.77
N ASP A 76 -13.43 10.76 -6.93
CA ASP A 76 -13.52 9.57 -6.06
C ASP A 76 -13.44 8.25 -6.86
N ILE A 77 -14.04 8.23 -8.06
CA ILE A 77 -14.00 7.07 -8.97
C ILE A 77 -12.60 6.85 -9.53
N ASP A 78 -11.88 7.92 -9.88
CA ASP A 78 -10.50 7.82 -10.36
C ASP A 78 -9.60 7.24 -9.26
N VAL A 79 -9.75 7.69 -8.02
CA VAL A 79 -9.02 7.15 -6.87
C VAL A 79 -9.31 5.66 -6.67
N LEU A 80 -10.59 5.25 -6.76
CA LEU A 80 -10.99 3.86 -6.65
C LEU A 80 -10.33 2.97 -7.71
N ILE A 81 -10.45 3.36 -8.99
CA ILE A 81 -9.93 2.58 -10.13
C ILE A 81 -8.41 2.47 -10.04
N VAL A 82 -7.76 3.59 -9.77
CA VAL A 82 -6.30 3.67 -9.69
C VAL A 82 -5.75 2.85 -8.52
N ALA A 83 -6.36 2.93 -7.35
CA ALA A 83 -5.99 2.14 -6.20
C ALA A 83 -6.18 0.63 -6.47
N LEU A 84 -7.29 0.25 -7.11
CA LEU A 84 -7.59 -1.14 -7.48
C LEU A 84 -6.53 -1.69 -8.45
N VAL A 85 -6.31 -1.01 -9.57
CA VAL A 85 -5.37 -1.45 -10.61
C VAL A 85 -3.94 -1.45 -10.08
N GLY A 86 -3.52 -0.36 -9.44
CA GLY A 86 -2.19 -0.21 -8.87
C GLY A 86 -1.87 -1.27 -7.82
N THR A 87 -2.80 -1.52 -6.89
CA THR A 87 -2.59 -2.54 -5.86
C THR A 87 -2.59 -3.95 -6.45
N THR A 88 -3.39 -4.24 -7.48
CA THR A 88 -3.37 -5.54 -8.17
C THR A 88 -1.97 -5.84 -8.71
N PHE A 89 -1.38 -4.89 -9.46
CA PHE A 89 -0.01 -5.06 -9.99
C PHE A 89 1.04 -5.12 -8.89
N PHE A 90 0.93 -4.28 -7.87
CA PHE A 90 1.89 -4.25 -6.78
C PHE A 90 1.90 -5.56 -6.00
N VAL A 91 0.74 -6.10 -5.64
CA VAL A 91 0.62 -7.38 -4.91
C VAL A 91 1.08 -8.55 -5.77
N ALA A 92 0.67 -8.64 -7.05
CA ALA A 92 1.12 -9.69 -7.95
C ALA A 92 2.65 -9.70 -8.09
N SER A 93 3.26 -8.53 -8.30
CA SER A 93 4.72 -8.38 -8.39
C SER A 93 5.43 -8.79 -7.11
N LEU A 94 4.94 -8.35 -5.95
CA LEU A 94 5.54 -8.63 -4.65
C LEU A 94 5.47 -10.11 -4.29
N LEU A 95 4.37 -10.78 -4.61
CA LEU A 95 4.23 -12.21 -4.37
C LEU A 95 5.09 -13.07 -5.31
N THR A 96 5.47 -12.50 -6.46
CA THR A 96 6.33 -13.16 -7.46
C THR A 96 7.82 -12.96 -7.16
N SER A 97 8.21 -11.78 -6.68
CA SER A 97 9.59 -11.42 -6.38
C SER A 97 9.74 -10.89 -4.96
N GLN A 98 10.73 -11.42 -4.24
CA GLN A 98 11.12 -10.98 -2.88
C GLN A 98 12.33 -10.03 -2.92
N ASP A 99 12.80 -9.66 -4.10
CA ASP A 99 13.93 -8.76 -4.25
C ASP A 99 13.56 -7.32 -3.87
N PRO A 100 14.29 -6.68 -2.92
CA PRO A 100 13.98 -5.32 -2.48
C PRO A 100 13.98 -4.28 -3.61
N GLY A 101 14.85 -4.45 -4.61
CA GLY A 101 14.92 -3.57 -5.77
C GLY A 101 13.66 -3.65 -6.63
N SER A 102 13.20 -4.87 -6.92
CA SER A 102 11.96 -5.11 -7.67
C SER A 102 10.74 -4.55 -6.95
N ILE A 103 10.66 -4.74 -5.62
CA ILE A 103 9.57 -4.24 -4.80
C ILE A 103 9.53 -2.71 -4.82
N GLY A 104 10.66 -2.05 -4.57
CA GLY A 104 10.77 -0.59 -4.59
C GLY A 104 10.49 0.00 -5.98
N ALA A 105 11.01 -0.63 -7.05
CA ALA A 105 10.78 -0.21 -8.42
C ALA A 105 9.30 -0.37 -8.82
N THR A 106 8.64 -1.46 -8.42
CA THR A 106 7.20 -1.66 -8.68
C THR A 106 6.38 -0.59 -7.97
N LEU A 107 6.65 -0.29 -6.70
CA LEU A 107 5.97 0.79 -6.00
C LEU A 107 6.19 2.14 -6.70
N PHE A 108 7.42 2.44 -7.11
CA PHE A 108 7.72 3.66 -7.87
C PHE A 108 6.87 3.76 -9.14
N VAL A 109 6.85 2.71 -9.98
CA VAL A 109 6.08 2.70 -11.22
C VAL A 109 4.59 2.85 -10.95
N VAL A 110 4.05 2.10 -10.01
CA VAL A 110 2.62 2.14 -9.68
C VAL A 110 2.21 3.52 -9.17
N THR A 111 2.98 4.12 -8.28
CA THR A 111 2.63 5.44 -7.72
C THR A 111 2.79 6.58 -8.73
N ILE A 112 3.74 6.51 -9.66
CA ILE A 112 3.91 7.54 -10.70
C ILE A 112 2.85 7.44 -11.80
N THR A 113 2.42 6.22 -12.16
CA THR A 113 1.44 5.99 -13.23
C THR A 113 0.00 6.08 -12.76
N ALA A 114 -0.25 5.69 -11.52
CA ALA A 114 -1.57 5.47 -10.99
C ALA A 114 -2.07 6.61 -10.08
N PHE A 115 -1.27 7.62 -9.77
CA PHE A 115 -1.61 8.72 -8.84
C PHE A 115 -2.24 8.23 -7.51
N GLY A 116 -2.14 6.92 -7.22
CA GLY A 116 -3.00 6.24 -6.30
C GLY A 116 -2.29 5.75 -5.05
N ASP A 117 -3.08 5.68 -4.03
CA ASP A 117 -2.73 5.07 -2.77
C ASP A 117 -2.97 3.55 -2.88
N VAL A 118 -1.88 2.81 -2.98
CA VAL A 118 -1.89 1.33 -3.05
C VAL A 118 -1.76 0.68 -1.67
N ASN A 119 -1.95 1.47 -0.61
CA ASN A 119 -1.80 1.02 0.76
C ASN A 119 -3.03 1.40 1.60
N PRO A 120 -3.96 0.45 1.86
CA PRO A 120 -5.17 0.74 2.63
C PRO A 120 -4.86 1.17 4.08
N GLY A 121 -3.71 0.81 4.64
CA GLY A 121 -3.27 1.30 5.95
C GLY A 121 -2.90 2.78 5.92
N VAL A 122 -2.26 3.25 4.85
CA VAL A 122 -1.95 4.66 4.64
C VAL A 122 -3.23 5.46 4.39
N SER A 123 -4.13 4.98 3.53
CA SER A 123 -5.43 5.61 3.28
C SER A 123 -6.24 5.75 4.58
N LEU A 124 -6.33 4.69 5.38
CA LEU A 124 -7.05 4.72 6.65
C LEU A 124 -6.36 5.65 7.67
N GLY A 125 -5.04 5.60 7.78
CA GLY A 125 -4.29 6.48 8.66
C GLY A 125 -4.49 7.95 8.30
N ASN A 126 -4.49 8.28 6.99
CA ASN A 126 -4.78 9.62 6.50
C ASN A 126 -6.22 10.02 6.80
N MET A 127 -7.21 9.14 6.59
CA MET A 127 -8.61 9.39 6.92
C MET A 127 -8.78 9.72 8.42
N LEU A 128 -8.16 8.94 9.30
CA LEU A 128 -8.21 9.17 10.75
C LEU A 128 -7.52 10.48 11.16
N ALA A 129 -6.43 10.85 10.50
CA ALA A 129 -5.74 12.12 10.74
C ALA A 129 -6.51 13.33 10.21
N LEU A 130 -7.24 13.18 9.09
CA LEU A 130 -8.03 14.22 8.43
C LEU A 130 -9.45 14.39 8.98
N GLU A 131 -9.99 13.44 9.72
CA GLU A 131 -11.26 13.66 10.45
C GLU A 131 -11.18 14.87 11.39
N ILE A 132 -9.96 15.25 11.74
CA ILE A 132 -9.69 16.50 12.43
C ILE A 132 -9.96 17.73 11.52
N ASP A 133 -9.96 17.57 10.18
CA ASP A 133 -10.08 18.66 9.18
C ASP A 133 -11.20 18.49 8.10
N GLY A 134 -11.98 17.41 8.13
CA GLY A 134 -13.28 17.35 7.45
C GLY A 134 -13.34 16.90 5.97
N ASN A 135 -12.34 16.24 5.37
CA ASN A 135 -12.50 15.73 3.98
C ASN A 135 -11.81 14.36 3.76
N ALA A 136 -12.53 13.28 4.09
CA ALA A 136 -12.01 11.91 4.07
C ALA A 136 -12.47 11.04 2.88
N ASN A 137 -13.29 11.57 1.95
CA ASN A 137 -13.94 10.76 0.92
C ASN A 137 -12.94 10.01 0.01
N TRP A 138 -11.91 10.68 -0.48
CA TRP A 138 -10.92 10.05 -1.36
C TRP A 138 -10.16 8.89 -0.67
N ALA A 139 -9.90 9.00 0.63
CA ALA A 139 -9.23 7.93 1.40
C ALA A 139 -10.12 6.70 1.50
N PHE A 140 -11.45 6.85 1.63
CA PHE A 140 -12.39 5.74 1.64
C PHE A 140 -12.37 4.95 0.32
N TYR A 141 -12.37 5.64 -0.82
CA TYR A 141 -12.26 4.98 -2.14
C TYR A 141 -10.90 4.34 -2.35
N GLY A 142 -9.83 4.95 -1.86
CA GLY A 142 -8.49 4.36 -1.84
C GLY A 142 -8.43 3.05 -1.03
N ILE A 143 -9.07 3.01 0.14
CA ILE A 143 -9.18 1.80 0.96
C ILE A 143 -9.90 0.68 0.19
N ILE A 144 -11.09 0.95 -0.37
CA ILE A 144 -11.87 -0.05 -1.10
C ILE A 144 -11.08 -0.56 -2.31
N GLY A 145 -10.55 0.34 -3.14
CA GLY A 145 -9.76 -0.03 -4.32
C GLY A 145 -8.56 -0.88 -3.98
N SER A 146 -7.80 -0.51 -2.96
CA SER A 146 -6.63 -1.26 -2.53
C SER A 146 -6.97 -2.64 -1.96
N LEU A 147 -8.06 -2.79 -1.21
CA LEU A 147 -8.47 -4.09 -0.68
C LEU A 147 -8.96 -5.03 -1.78
N VAL A 148 -9.74 -4.53 -2.73
CA VAL A 148 -10.18 -5.33 -3.91
C VAL A 148 -8.97 -5.67 -4.78
N GLY A 149 -8.09 -4.71 -5.05
CA GLY A 149 -6.84 -4.92 -5.80
C GLY A 149 -5.91 -5.94 -5.16
N CYS A 150 -5.85 -5.98 -3.84
CA CYS A 150 -5.12 -7.01 -3.08
C CYS A 150 -5.61 -8.43 -3.41
N GLY A 151 -6.94 -8.66 -3.37
CA GLY A 151 -7.53 -9.95 -3.72
C GLY A 151 -7.28 -10.35 -5.19
N LEU A 152 -7.41 -9.39 -6.10
CA LEU A 152 -7.13 -9.60 -7.53
C LEU A 152 -5.65 -9.90 -7.79
N GLY A 153 -4.72 -9.17 -7.15
CA GLY A 153 -3.28 -9.41 -7.29
C GLY A 153 -2.87 -10.81 -6.80
N TYR A 154 -3.45 -11.26 -5.69
CA TYR A 154 -3.28 -12.62 -5.21
C TYR A 154 -3.83 -13.65 -6.25
N ALA A 155 -5.04 -13.43 -6.77
CA ALA A 155 -5.65 -14.32 -7.76
C ALA A 155 -4.86 -14.37 -9.09
N VAL A 156 -4.31 -13.24 -9.54
CA VAL A 156 -3.44 -13.19 -10.73
C VAL A 156 -2.18 -14.02 -10.51
N LYS A 157 -1.54 -13.89 -9.34
CA LYS A 157 -0.35 -14.68 -9.02
C LYS A 157 -0.66 -16.17 -9.03
N GLU A 158 -1.70 -16.63 -8.34
CA GLU A 158 -2.04 -18.05 -8.21
C GLU A 158 -2.54 -18.69 -9.53
N ASN A 159 -3.28 -17.93 -10.37
CA ASN A 159 -3.95 -18.52 -11.54
C ASN A 159 -3.30 -18.17 -12.89
N VAL A 160 -2.41 -17.19 -12.94
CA VAL A 160 -1.79 -16.73 -14.19
C VAL A 160 -0.28 -16.87 -14.18
N ILE A 161 0.36 -16.56 -13.05
CA ILE A 161 1.83 -16.56 -12.97
C ILE A 161 2.36 -17.94 -12.57
N ASP A 162 1.70 -18.65 -11.64
CA ASP A 162 2.14 -19.96 -11.14
C ASP A 162 1.61 -21.16 -11.96
N ASN A 163 0.74 -20.94 -12.97
CA ASN A 163 0.29 -21.92 -13.93
C ASN A 163 1.02 -21.78 -15.27
#